data_2edb2f1ae6e172c54374fcc203a299a3
#
_entry.id   2edb2f1ae6e172c54374fcc203a299a3
#
_cell.length_a   1.000
_cell.length_b   1.000
_cell.length_c   1.000
_cell.angle_alpha   90.00
_cell.angle_beta   90.00
_cell.angle_gamma   90.00
#
_symmetry.space_group_name_H-M   'P 1'
#
loop_
_entity.id
_entity.type
_entity.pdbx_description
1 polymer ?
#
loop_
_entity_poly.entity_id
_entity_poly.type
_entity_poly.pdbx_seq_one_letter_code
_entity_poly.pdbx_strand_id
1 'polypeptide(L)'
;EMDEGIILLFISVLGFVGVYYLLKMKVDIVVPVKKGLQWKSYDWDLLIKAIIPTLIIAVGAGLTIPFINLFFFHNFQIDSTGFAVIGGVASVLVAFLALLVPNVKNKMGFKKGITYTQTTAVIALVSLATTEFFANYWWALPVAVMCYWVRTPLMNMAAPMTSELTMNYVGKKNQEMLSA
;
A
#
# COMPACT_ATOMS: atom_id res chain seq x y z
N GLU A 1 -17.85 21.54 17.00
CA GLU A 1 -16.49 21.18 16.52
C GLU A 1 -15.96 20.13 17.47
N MET A 2 -15.81 18.88 16.98
CA MET A 2 -15.14 17.85 17.79
C MET A 2 -13.64 18.19 17.81
N ASP A 3 -13.10 18.30 19.02
CA ASP A 3 -11.70 18.62 19.23
C ASP A 3 -10.84 17.53 18.57
N GLU A 4 -9.85 17.93 17.75
CA GLU A 4 -8.97 17.00 17.03
C GLU A 4 -8.33 15.97 17.99
N GLY A 5 -8.09 16.38 19.24
CA GLY A 5 -7.62 15.50 20.29
C GLY A 5 -8.57 14.36 20.64
N ILE A 6 -9.88 14.60 20.63
CA ILE A 6 -10.90 13.58 20.93
C ILE A 6 -10.94 12.54 19.80
N ILE A 7 -10.82 12.98 18.53
CA ILE A 7 -10.79 12.09 17.38
C ILE A 7 -9.54 11.19 17.42
N LEU A 8 -8.38 11.78 17.70
CA LEU A 8 -7.12 11.03 17.82
C LEU A 8 -7.19 10.01 18.96
N LEU A 9 -7.77 10.39 20.10
CA LEU A 9 -7.94 9.50 21.25
C LEU A 9 -8.87 8.33 20.90
N PHE A 10 -9.97 8.59 20.22
CA PHE A 10 -10.91 7.55 19.79
C PHE A 10 -10.26 6.55 18.81
N ILE A 11 -9.52 7.06 17.81
CA ILE A 11 -8.78 6.22 16.84
C ILE A 11 -7.71 5.40 17.56
N SER A 12 -7.00 5.98 18.53
CA SER A 12 -5.97 5.28 19.31
C SER A 12 -6.58 4.15 20.15
N VAL A 13 -7.74 4.36 20.77
CA VAL A 13 -8.47 3.33 21.52
C VAL A 13 -8.89 2.18 20.60
N LEU A 14 -9.37 2.49 19.39
CA LEU A 14 -9.67 1.44 18.39
C LEU A 14 -8.42 0.64 18.01
N GLY A 15 -7.23 1.27 17.97
CA GLY A 15 -5.96 0.57 17.77
C GLY A 15 -5.66 -0.49 18.83
N PHE A 16 -6.02 -0.25 20.11
CA PHE A 16 -5.85 -1.24 21.17
C PHE A 16 -6.70 -2.51 20.96
N VAL A 17 -7.84 -2.40 20.29
CA VAL A 17 -8.65 -3.57 19.92
C VAL A 17 -7.85 -4.49 18.99
N GLY A 18 -7.10 -3.94 18.03
CA GLY A 18 -6.19 -4.69 17.18
C GLY A 18 -5.09 -5.41 17.99
N VAL A 19 -4.47 -4.72 18.95
CA VAL A 19 -3.45 -5.29 19.84
C VAL A 19 -4.04 -6.44 20.66
N TYR A 20 -5.25 -6.29 21.20
CA TYR A 20 -5.93 -7.36 21.95
C TYR A 20 -6.10 -8.64 21.10
N TYR A 21 -6.53 -8.51 19.84
CA TYR A 21 -6.65 -9.67 18.96
C TYR A 21 -5.31 -10.29 18.60
N LEU A 22 -4.26 -9.49 18.39
CA LEU A 22 -2.90 -9.99 18.18
C LEU A 22 -2.38 -10.80 19.36
N LEU A 23 -2.60 -10.33 20.59
CA LEU A 23 -2.21 -11.07 21.80
C LEU A 23 -2.97 -12.39 21.97
N LYS A 24 -4.19 -12.48 21.42
CA LYS A 24 -4.99 -13.71 21.46
C LYS A 24 -4.59 -14.73 20.39
N MET A 25 -3.83 -14.33 19.38
CA MET A 25 -3.33 -15.26 18.36
C MET A 25 -2.29 -16.19 18.98
N LYS A 26 -2.59 -17.47 19.04
CA LYS A 26 -1.61 -18.50 19.37
C LYS A 26 -0.69 -18.68 18.15
N VAL A 27 0.48 -18.11 18.20
CA VAL A 27 1.54 -18.35 17.23
C VAL A 27 2.43 -19.42 17.83
N ASP A 28 2.54 -20.59 17.20
CA ASP A 28 3.58 -21.56 17.52
C ASP A 28 4.92 -20.90 17.13
N ILE A 29 5.59 -20.37 18.14
CA ILE A 29 6.90 -19.73 17.96
C ILE A 29 7.87 -20.89 17.67
N VAL A 30 8.08 -21.16 16.39
CA VAL A 30 9.26 -21.90 15.96
C VAL A 30 10.44 -20.97 16.28
N VAL A 31 11.04 -21.16 17.48
CA VAL A 31 12.24 -20.41 17.87
C VAL A 31 13.30 -20.73 16.83
N PRO A 32 13.68 -19.80 15.95
CA PRO A 32 14.78 -20.08 15.05
C PRO A 32 16.02 -20.24 15.93
N VAL A 33 16.68 -21.38 15.78
CA VAL A 33 18.00 -21.58 16.37
C VAL A 33 18.84 -20.38 15.97
N LYS A 34 19.30 -19.59 16.96
CA LYS A 34 20.16 -18.42 16.75
C LYS A 34 21.46 -18.83 16.05
N LYS A 35 21.40 -19.06 14.75
CA LYS A 35 22.59 -19.03 13.90
C LYS A 35 22.93 -17.57 13.75
N GLY A 36 24.07 -17.14 14.32
CA GLY A 36 24.54 -15.78 14.18
C GLY A 36 24.50 -15.36 12.71
N LEU A 37 24.17 -14.12 12.46
CA LEU A 37 24.03 -13.52 11.13
C LEU A 37 25.28 -13.83 10.28
N GLN A 38 25.22 -14.88 9.47
CA GLN A 38 26.35 -15.30 8.64
C GLN A 38 26.23 -14.58 7.29
N TRP A 39 26.70 -13.33 7.23
CA TRP A 39 26.69 -12.49 6.03
C TRP A 39 27.19 -13.20 4.75
N LYS A 40 28.13 -14.12 4.88
CA LYS A 40 28.70 -14.90 3.75
C LYS A 40 27.79 -16.04 3.27
N SER A 41 26.74 -16.38 4.02
CA SER A 41 25.85 -17.50 3.70
C SER A 41 24.67 -17.12 2.81
N TYR A 42 24.42 -15.81 2.59
CA TYR A 42 23.30 -15.30 1.83
C TYR A 42 23.65 -15.10 0.35
N ASP A 43 22.68 -15.37 -0.53
CA ASP A 43 22.81 -15.11 -1.97
C ASP A 43 22.47 -13.65 -2.28
N TRP A 44 23.47 -12.78 -2.18
CA TRP A 44 23.33 -11.34 -2.36
C TRP A 44 22.76 -10.95 -3.74
N ASP A 45 23.11 -11.70 -4.79
CA ASP A 45 22.58 -11.45 -6.14
C ASP A 45 21.05 -11.62 -6.21
N LEU A 46 20.52 -12.67 -5.56
CA LEU A 46 19.09 -12.90 -5.45
C LEU A 46 18.40 -11.84 -4.58
N LEU A 47 19.01 -11.48 -3.44
CA LEU A 47 18.47 -10.47 -2.53
C LEU A 47 18.40 -9.10 -3.22
N ILE A 48 19.43 -8.67 -3.89
CA ILE A 48 19.47 -7.38 -4.60
C ILE A 48 18.39 -7.34 -5.70
N LYS A 49 18.26 -8.40 -6.48
CA LYS A 49 17.22 -8.51 -7.52
C LYS A 49 15.79 -8.47 -6.95
N ALA A 50 15.61 -8.94 -5.73
CA ALA A 50 14.32 -8.92 -5.03
C ALA A 50 14.04 -7.56 -4.38
N ILE A 51 15.05 -6.91 -3.82
CA ILE A 51 14.92 -5.65 -3.07
C ILE A 51 14.76 -4.45 -4.01
N ILE A 52 15.52 -4.39 -5.12
CA ILE A 52 15.52 -3.22 -6.02
C ILE A 52 14.11 -2.83 -6.49
N PRO A 53 13.26 -3.73 -7.03
CA PRO A 53 11.92 -3.37 -7.47
C PRO A 53 11.06 -2.83 -6.32
N THR A 54 11.16 -3.45 -5.15
CA THR A 54 10.42 -3.04 -3.95
C THR A 54 10.87 -1.66 -3.48
N LEU A 55 12.18 -1.39 -3.50
CA LEU A 55 12.75 -0.09 -3.13
C LEU A 55 12.29 1.02 -4.09
N ILE A 56 12.30 0.77 -5.40
CA ILE A 56 11.83 1.74 -6.40
C ILE A 56 10.35 2.09 -6.15
N ILE A 57 9.51 1.08 -5.88
CA ILE A 57 8.09 1.28 -5.58
C ILE A 57 7.94 2.07 -4.28
N ALA A 58 8.69 1.74 -3.23
CA ALA A 58 8.63 2.41 -1.94
C ALA A 58 9.05 3.89 -2.03
N VAL A 59 10.14 4.17 -2.73
CA VAL A 59 10.59 5.55 -2.99
C VAL A 59 9.54 6.32 -3.79
N GLY A 60 9.03 5.73 -4.88
CA GLY A 60 7.96 6.34 -5.68
C GLY A 60 6.70 6.64 -4.88
N ALA A 61 6.27 5.71 -4.02
CA ALA A 61 5.13 5.91 -3.13
C ALA A 61 5.40 6.99 -2.08
N GLY A 62 6.57 6.97 -1.45
CA GLY A 62 6.97 7.95 -0.44
C GLY A 62 7.03 9.38 -0.99
N LEU A 63 7.44 9.54 -2.24
CA LEU A 63 7.42 10.84 -2.90
C LEU A 63 6.00 11.27 -3.33
N THR A 64 5.16 10.32 -3.74
CA THR A 64 3.85 10.64 -4.33
C THR A 64 2.77 10.89 -3.26
N ILE A 65 2.71 10.06 -2.21
CA ILE A 65 1.60 10.06 -1.24
C ILE A 65 1.40 11.42 -0.56
N PRO A 66 2.46 12.10 -0.04
CA PRO A 66 2.29 13.41 0.60
C PRO A 66 1.77 14.49 -0.36
N PHE A 67 2.17 14.40 -1.64
CA PHE A 67 1.80 15.39 -2.64
C PHE A 67 0.35 15.25 -3.14
N ILE A 68 -0.29 14.10 -2.98
CA ILE A 68 -1.69 13.94 -3.42
C ILE A 68 -2.63 14.88 -2.66
N ASN A 69 -2.48 15.01 -1.34
CA ASN A 69 -3.28 15.94 -0.56
C ASN A 69 -3.05 17.39 -1.03
N LEU A 70 -1.78 17.76 -1.20
CA LEU A 70 -1.40 19.10 -1.68
C LEU A 70 -1.95 19.35 -3.10
N PHE A 71 -1.95 18.34 -3.96
CA PHE A 71 -2.51 18.41 -5.31
C PHE A 71 -4.02 18.74 -5.28
N PHE A 72 -4.80 18.05 -4.46
CA PHE A 72 -6.23 18.33 -4.32
C PHE A 72 -6.50 19.70 -3.73
N PHE A 73 -5.68 20.13 -2.76
CA PHE A 73 -5.80 21.45 -2.17
C PHE A 73 -5.48 22.57 -3.20
N HIS A 74 -4.37 22.42 -3.93
CA HIS A 74 -3.89 23.47 -4.84
C HIS A 74 -4.75 23.62 -6.09
N ASN A 75 -5.14 22.50 -6.70
CA ASN A 75 -5.85 22.52 -7.98
C ASN A 75 -7.37 22.60 -7.83
N PHE A 76 -7.93 22.06 -6.74
CA PHE A 76 -9.37 21.96 -6.58
C PHE A 76 -9.89 22.64 -5.30
N GLN A 77 -9.02 23.33 -4.54
CA GLN A 77 -9.37 24.02 -3.29
C GLN A 77 -10.07 23.12 -2.27
N ILE A 78 -9.74 21.83 -2.29
CA ILE A 78 -10.26 20.85 -1.31
C ILE A 78 -9.43 20.98 -0.05
N ASP A 79 -10.06 21.36 1.04
CA ASP A 79 -9.45 21.43 2.36
C ASP A 79 -9.13 20.03 2.93
N SER A 80 -8.41 20.01 4.04
CA SER A 80 -8.03 18.75 4.70
C SER A 80 -9.24 17.90 5.10
N THR A 81 -10.36 18.53 5.45
CA THR A 81 -11.60 17.83 5.82
C THR A 81 -12.23 17.15 4.62
N GLY A 82 -12.33 17.86 3.49
CA GLY A 82 -12.82 17.31 2.23
C GLY A 82 -11.95 16.16 1.74
N PHE A 83 -10.61 16.32 1.83
CA PHE A 83 -9.69 15.24 1.46
C PHE A 83 -9.77 14.04 2.41
N ALA A 84 -10.03 14.24 3.70
CA ALA A 84 -10.24 13.16 4.66
C ALA A 84 -11.48 12.30 4.29
N VAL A 85 -12.56 12.91 3.80
CA VAL A 85 -13.73 12.17 3.30
C VAL A 85 -13.37 11.33 2.08
N ILE A 86 -12.67 11.93 1.10
CA ILE A 86 -12.19 11.21 -0.11
C ILE A 86 -11.28 10.03 0.29
N GLY A 87 -10.35 10.26 1.22
CA GLY A 87 -9.46 9.25 1.76
C GLY A 87 -10.19 8.16 2.55
N GLY A 88 -11.23 8.53 3.31
CA GLY A 88 -12.08 7.59 4.04
C GLY A 88 -12.77 6.59 3.10
N VAL A 89 -13.36 7.08 2.01
CA VAL A 89 -13.96 6.22 0.97
C VAL A 89 -12.89 5.33 0.33
N ALA A 90 -11.71 5.87 0.01
CA ALA A 90 -10.60 5.09 -0.52
C ALA A 90 -10.19 3.96 0.43
N SER A 91 -10.17 4.20 1.75
CA SER A 91 -9.81 3.20 2.77
C SER A 91 -10.84 2.06 2.82
N VAL A 92 -12.13 2.36 2.69
CA VAL A 92 -13.18 1.33 2.57
C VAL A 92 -12.98 0.49 1.32
N LEU A 93 -12.67 1.12 0.19
CA LEU A 93 -12.38 0.41 -1.07
C LEU A 93 -11.13 -0.47 -0.93
N VAL A 94 -10.08 -0.01 -0.24
CA VAL A 94 -8.89 -0.81 0.07
C VAL A 94 -9.27 -2.05 0.86
N ALA A 95 -10.06 -1.91 1.93
CA ALA A 95 -10.50 -3.03 2.75
C ALA A 95 -11.31 -4.05 1.93
N PHE A 96 -12.21 -3.57 1.07
CA PHE A 96 -12.99 -4.42 0.19
C PHE A 96 -12.15 -5.17 -0.84
N LEU A 97 -11.23 -4.47 -1.53
CA LEU A 97 -10.36 -5.10 -2.51
C LEU A 97 -9.31 -6.03 -1.88
N ALA A 98 -8.92 -5.78 -0.63
CA ALA A 98 -8.04 -6.69 0.10
C ALA A 98 -8.62 -8.11 0.23
N LEU A 99 -9.95 -8.24 0.37
CA LEU A 99 -10.65 -9.52 0.38
C LEU A 99 -10.59 -10.26 -0.96
N LEU A 100 -10.38 -9.52 -2.06
CA LEU A 100 -10.29 -10.10 -3.40
C LEU A 100 -8.87 -10.57 -3.78
N VAL A 101 -7.85 -10.20 -2.99
CA VAL A 101 -6.44 -10.58 -3.24
C VAL A 101 -6.27 -12.08 -3.48
N PRO A 102 -6.81 -12.99 -2.63
CA PRO A 102 -6.67 -14.43 -2.85
C PRO A 102 -7.30 -14.88 -4.18
N ASN A 103 -8.43 -14.31 -4.56
CA ASN A 103 -9.13 -14.67 -5.80
C ASN A 103 -8.33 -14.25 -7.05
N VAL A 104 -7.74 -13.04 -7.02
CA VAL A 104 -6.89 -12.53 -8.11
C VAL A 104 -5.64 -13.37 -8.23
N LYS A 105 -4.98 -13.67 -7.09
CA LYS A 105 -3.81 -14.55 -7.04
C LYS A 105 -4.11 -15.93 -7.64
N ASN A 106 -5.22 -16.55 -7.26
CA ASN A 106 -5.59 -17.88 -7.72
C ASN A 106 -5.95 -17.93 -9.21
N LYS A 107 -6.61 -16.88 -9.73
CA LYS A 107 -7.04 -16.83 -11.15
C LYS A 107 -5.93 -16.39 -12.10
N MET A 108 -5.12 -15.40 -11.73
CA MET A 108 -4.16 -14.75 -12.62
C MET A 108 -2.70 -15.14 -12.31
N GLY A 109 -2.46 -15.71 -11.13
CA GLY A 109 -1.12 -15.94 -10.60
C GLY A 109 -0.43 -14.63 -10.14
N PHE A 110 0.69 -14.76 -9.43
CA PHE A 110 1.41 -13.62 -8.85
C PHE A 110 1.85 -12.61 -9.92
N LYS A 111 2.60 -13.07 -10.93
CA LYS A 111 3.22 -12.18 -11.91
C LYS A 111 2.19 -11.35 -12.67
N LYS A 112 1.16 -11.97 -13.22
CA LYS A 112 0.12 -11.26 -13.97
C LYS A 112 -0.74 -10.38 -13.04
N GLY A 113 -1.11 -10.89 -11.86
CA GLY A 113 -1.89 -10.14 -10.87
C GLY A 113 -1.19 -8.85 -10.46
N ILE A 114 0.09 -8.93 -10.06
CA ILE A 114 0.89 -7.76 -9.65
C ILE A 114 1.06 -6.79 -10.82
N THR A 115 1.47 -7.29 -12.00
CA THR A 115 1.70 -6.42 -13.17
C THR A 115 0.42 -5.69 -13.54
N TYR A 116 -0.72 -6.36 -13.59
CA TYR A 116 -1.99 -5.75 -13.98
C TYR A 116 -2.44 -4.69 -12.96
N THR A 117 -2.42 -5.02 -11.68
CA THR A 117 -2.86 -4.08 -10.62
C THR A 117 -1.94 -2.86 -10.54
N GLN A 118 -0.63 -3.04 -10.58
CA GLN A 118 0.33 -1.93 -10.55
C GLN A 118 0.27 -1.07 -11.80
N THR A 119 0.20 -1.67 -12.99
CA THR A 119 0.10 -0.90 -14.24
C THR A 119 -1.16 -0.05 -14.27
N THR A 120 -2.30 -0.64 -13.88
CA THR A 120 -3.57 0.12 -13.82
C THR A 120 -3.49 1.24 -12.77
N ALA A 121 -2.86 0.99 -11.63
CA ALA A 121 -2.66 2.02 -10.59
C ALA A 121 -1.75 3.16 -11.07
N VAL A 122 -0.70 2.86 -11.84
CA VAL A 122 0.17 3.88 -12.44
C VAL A 122 -0.56 4.67 -13.51
N ILE A 123 -1.33 4.03 -14.37
CA ILE A 123 -2.18 4.72 -15.38
C ILE A 123 -3.16 5.67 -14.67
N ALA A 124 -3.81 5.21 -13.60
CA ALA A 124 -4.72 6.05 -12.82
C ALA A 124 -3.97 7.25 -12.18
N LEU A 125 -2.73 7.06 -11.72
CA LEU A 125 -1.90 8.15 -11.18
C LEU A 125 -1.53 9.18 -12.26
N VAL A 126 -1.14 8.71 -13.45
CA VAL A 126 -0.84 9.60 -14.58
C VAL A 126 -2.10 10.37 -14.99
N SER A 127 -3.25 9.67 -15.07
CA SER A 127 -4.54 10.33 -15.36
C SER A 127 -4.92 11.35 -14.30
N LEU A 128 -4.67 11.05 -13.00
CA LEU A 128 -4.86 12.02 -11.92
C LEU A 128 -4.00 13.27 -12.15
N ALA A 129 -2.72 13.10 -12.44
CA ALA A 129 -1.81 14.23 -12.69
C ALA A 129 -2.25 15.06 -13.89
N THR A 130 -2.75 14.45 -14.96
CA THR A 130 -3.24 15.19 -16.15
C THR A 130 -4.49 16.03 -15.86
N THR A 131 -5.26 15.74 -14.79
CA THR A 131 -6.42 16.59 -14.43
C THR A 131 -6.04 18.00 -14.01
N GLU A 132 -4.76 18.25 -13.64
CA GLU A 132 -4.24 19.60 -13.37
C GLU A 132 -4.43 20.53 -14.55
N PHE A 133 -4.16 20.07 -15.78
CA PHE A 133 -4.33 20.88 -16.99
C PHE A 133 -5.80 21.26 -17.27
N PHE A 134 -6.72 20.57 -16.65
CA PHE A 134 -8.15 20.73 -16.83
C PHE A 134 -8.87 21.17 -15.54
N ALA A 135 -8.13 21.64 -14.53
CA ALA A 135 -8.67 21.97 -13.20
C ALA A 135 -9.83 22.98 -13.25
N ASN A 136 -9.87 23.85 -14.27
CA ASN A 136 -10.94 24.84 -14.47
C ASN A 136 -12.27 24.25 -14.96
N TYR A 137 -12.29 22.98 -15.38
CA TYR A 137 -13.51 22.34 -15.86
C TYR A 137 -14.23 21.61 -14.74
N TRP A 138 -15.55 21.67 -14.71
CA TRP A 138 -16.39 21.07 -13.68
C TRP A 138 -16.22 19.52 -13.53
N TRP A 139 -15.83 18.84 -14.60
CA TRP A 139 -15.62 17.39 -14.62
C TRP A 139 -14.24 16.95 -14.10
N ALA A 140 -13.29 17.87 -13.99
CA ALA A 140 -11.92 17.54 -13.62
C ALA A 140 -11.81 16.97 -12.19
N LEU A 141 -12.51 17.57 -11.24
CA LEU A 141 -12.54 17.09 -9.85
C LEU A 141 -13.15 15.68 -9.73
N PRO A 142 -14.34 15.36 -10.26
CA PRO A 142 -14.87 13.99 -10.26
C PRO A 142 -13.90 12.97 -10.85
N VAL A 143 -13.25 13.30 -11.97
CA VAL A 143 -12.26 12.40 -12.60
C VAL A 143 -11.05 12.21 -11.71
N ALA A 144 -10.53 13.27 -11.10
CA ALA A 144 -9.39 13.19 -10.16
C ALA A 144 -9.71 12.28 -8.97
N VAL A 145 -10.90 12.43 -8.37
CA VAL A 145 -11.36 11.59 -7.25
C VAL A 145 -11.50 10.13 -7.69
N MET A 146 -12.09 9.87 -8.86
CA MET A 146 -12.19 8.50 -9.39
C MET A 146 -10.82 7.87 -9.64
N CYS A 147 -9.88 8.61 -10.22
CA CYS A 147 -8.50 8.14 -10.41
C CYS A 147 -7.82 7.80 -9.08
N TYR A 148 -8.02 8.62 -8.06
CA TYR A 148 -7.51 8.36 -6.72
C TYR A 148 -8.12 7.10 -6.09
N TRP A 149 -9.44 6.92 -6.22
CA TRP A 149 -10.16 5.74 -5.72
C TRP A 149 -9.82 4.45 -6.46
N VAL A 150 -9.40 4.52 -7.70
CA VAL A 150 -8.88 3.36 -8.46
C VAL A 150 -7.43 3.07 -8.07
N ARG A 151 -6.57 4.09 -8.06
CA ARG A 151 -5.14 3.94 -7.78
C ARG A 151 -4.87 3.37 -6.39
N THR A 152 -5.50 3.94 -5.36
CA THR A 152 -5.16 3.64 -3.97
C THR A 152 -5.46 2.19 -3.59
N PRO A 153 -6.65 1.63 -3.87
CA PRO A 153 -6.93 0.23 -3.57
C PRO A 153 -6.10 -0.75 -4.40
N LEU A 154 -5.86 -0.47 -5.69
CA LEU A 154 -5.08 -1.37 -6.54
C LEU A 154 -3.62 -1.46 -6.09
N MET A 155 -3.03 -0.34 -5.65
CA MET A 155 -1.66 -0.33 -5.13
C MET A 155 -1.56 -1.10 -3.81
N ASN A 156 -2.53 -0.92 -2.92
CA ASN A 156 -2.60 -1.66 -1.66
C ASN A 156 -2.87 -3.16 -1.87
N MET A 157 -3.63 -3.53 -2.91
CA MET A 157 -3.86 -4.91 -3.29
C MET A 157 -2.58 -5.59 -3.85
N ALA A 158 -1.74 -4.85 -4.56
CA ALA A 158 -0.49 -5.35 -5.10
C ALA A 158 0.56 -5.63 -4.01
N ALA A 159 0.57 -4.86 -2.92
CA ALA A 159 1.59 -4.93 -1.87
C ALA A 159 1.74 -6.34 -1.25
N PRO A 160 0.68 -7.01 -0.72
CA PRO A 160 0.82 -8.33 -0.14
C PRO A 160 1.24 -9.39 -1.17
N MET A 161 0.76 -9.29 -2.42
CA MET A 161 1.17 -10.20 -3.49
C MET A 161 2.66 -10.03 -3.83
N THR A 162 3.16 -8.79 -3.85
CA THR A 162 4.57 -8.49 -4.10
C THR A 162 5.44 -9.03 -2.98
N SER A 163 5.07 -8.81 -1.72
CA SER A 163 5.79 -9.34 -0.56
C SER A 163 5.87 -10.88 -0.59
N GLU A 164 4.75 -11.54 -0.86
CA GLU A 164 4.72 -13.00 -0.94
C GLU A 164 5.55 -13.53 -2.13
N LEU A 165 5.47 -12.89 -3.30
CA LEU A 165 6.29 -13.25 -4.45
C LEU A 165 7.78 -13.10 -4.13
N THR A 166 8.16 -12.00 -3.51
CA THR A 166 9.56 -11.70 -3.15
C THR A 166 10.10 -12.70 -2.15
N MET A 167 9.30 -13.04 -1.11
CA MET A 167 9.65 -14.07 -0.14
C MET A 167 9.84 -15.45 -0.80
N ASN A 168 8.95 -15.82 -1.72
CA ASN A 168 9.06 -17.10 -2.43
C ASN A 168 10.28 -17.12 -3.39
N TYR A 169 10.59 -15.97 -4.00
CA TYR A 169 11.71 -15.85 -4.94
C TYR A 169 13.07 -16.03 -4.27
N VAL A 170 13.28 -15.45 -3.09
CA VAL A 170 14.56 -15.55 -2.38
C VAL A 170 14.77 -16.89 -1.68
N GLY A 171 13.72 -17.70 -1.51
CA GLY A 171 13.76 -19.01 -0.87
C GLY A 171 13.99 -18.94 0.64
N LYS A 172 13.71 -20.03 1.34
CA LYS A 172 13.70 -20.12 2.82
C LYS A 172 15.01 -19.66 3.48
N LYS A 173 16.16 -19.86 2.83
CA LYS A 173 17.47 -19.51 3.38
C LYS A 173 17.66 -17.98 3.49
N ASN A 174 17.11 -17.23 2.55
CA ASN A 174 17.30 -15.78 2.47
C ASN A 174 16.11 -14.99 3.03
N GLN A 175 15.00 -15.66 3.40
CA GLN A 175 13.79 -15.01 3.96
C GLN A 175 14.07 -14.27 5.26
N GLU A 176 14.94 -14.83 6.12
CA GLU A 176 15.31 -14.19 7.39
C GLU A 176 15.93 -12.81 7.17
N MET A 177 16.82 -12.70 6.18
CA MET A 177 17.48 -11.44 5.84
C MET A 177 16.56 -10.43 5.16
N LEU A 178 15.58 -10.92 4.37
CA LEU A 178 14.62 -10.07 3.69
C LEU A 178 13.57 -9.49 4.63
N SER A 179 13.26 -10.19 5.73
CA SER A 179 12.26 -9.79 6.73
C SER A 179 12.83 -8.95 7.88
N ALA A 180 14.15 -8.84 7.97
CA ALA A 180 14.85 -8.03 8.99
C ALA A 180 14.96 -6.56 8.58
#